data_0e437772af5558befd62f7777a10b8d0
#
_entry.id   0e437772af5558befd62f7777a10b8d0
#
_cell.length_a   1.000
_cell.length_b   1.000
_cell.length_c   1.000
_cell.angle_alpha   90.00
_cell.angle_beta   90.00
_cell.angle_gamma   90.00
#
_symmetry.space_group_name_H-M   'P 1'
#
loop_
_entity.id
_entity.type
_entity.pdbx_description
1 polymer ?
#
loop_
_entity_poly.entity_id
_entity_poly.type
_entity_poly.pdbx_seq_one_letter_code
_entity_poly.pdbx_strand_id
1 'polypeptide(L)'
;MLVYSVFAQNGRHFKLCWAQEKVAIMRSSRRRFAQATLGATALTLLSNPLTSHARAAVNAPPKIKIGQIGVAHAHANKLAVYRNSPDYEVVGICEPDEQLRKQAATQEPFKDLPWMTQEELLNVPGLQAVLVETEVRKLLDVAEVCVSAGKHVHVDKPAGESLSQFAKILDSAAKQKLLLQMGYMYRYNPGVVLLREFLKNGWLGEIFEVHTVMSKVVDPTSRRELAEYTGGIMFELGCHIIDLVVGVLGKPEQVRAFPRRTSGHDDSLMDNMLAVFEYERATATVRSSAVEIDGGSRRHFVVCGTEGTFHIQPLDNPSARITLSKEREGYVAGTQDVKFPKYVRYVDDAADMAKIIRGEKPSDFGPDHDLAVQKSVLLASGLEADRQP
;
A
#
# COMPACT_ATOMS: atom_id res chain seq x y z
N MET A 1 30.64 13.29 -44.73
CA MET A 1 32.03 13.02 -44.33
C MET A 1 32.03 13.13 -42.80
N LEU A 2 32.03 12.19 -42.01
CA LEU A 2 32.60 10.92 -41.69
C LEU A 2 31.59 10.00 -40.99
N VAL A 3 31.51 8.85 -41.50
CA VAL A 3 31.06 7.55 -41.06
C VAL A 3 31.85 7.11 -39.81
N TYR A 4 31.15 6.51 -38.81
CA TYR A 4 31.67 5.32 -38.15
C TYR A 4 30.51 4.43 -37.75
N SER A 5 30.49 3.27 -38.37
CA SER A 5 29.72 2.09 -38.07
C SER A 5 30.53 1.14 -37.18
N VAL A 6 29.82 0.13 -36.65
CA VAL A 6 30.29 -1.20 -36.20
C VAL A 6 30.70 -1.28 -34.71
N PHE A 7 29.98 -2.07 -33.89
CA PHE A 7 30.13 -3.51 -33.73
C PHE A 7 29.00 -4.11 -32.87
N ALA A 8 28.39 -5.14 -33.42
CA ALA A 8 27.61 -6.11 -32.66
C ALA A 8 28.55 -7.18 -32.05
N GLN A 9 28.07 -7.80 -31.01
CA GLN A 9 28.37 -9.12 -30.45
C GLN A 9 28.86 -9.08 -29.00
N ASN A 10 28.03 -9.56 -28.07
CA ASN A 10 28.28 -10.81 -27.38
C ASN A 10 27.22 -11.02 -26.28
N GLY A 11 26.39 -12.04 -26.47
CA GLY A 11 25.51 -12.54 -25.44
C GLY A 11 26.29 -13.11 -24.26
N ARG A 12 25.94 -12.72 -23.05
CA ARG A 12 26.30 -13.45 -21.83
C ARG A 12 25.07 -13.57 -20.94
N HIS A 13 24.69 -14.83 -20.77
CA HIS A 13 23.75 -15.28 -19.74
C HIS A 13 24.21 -14.81 -18.36
N PHE A 14 23.42 -13.99 -17.68
CA PHE A 14 23.58 -13.79 -16.25
C PHE A 14 22.73 -14.83 -15.50
N LYS A 15 23.41 -15.85 -14.98
CA LYS A 15 22.86 -16.73 -13.93
C LYS A 15 22.82 -15.94 -12.64
N LEU A 16 21.63 -15.69 -12.10
CA LEU A 16 21.48 -15.21 -10.72
C LEU A 16 21.85 -16.34 -9.75
N CYS A 17 22.96 -16.17 -9.06
CA CYS A 17 23.37 -16.99 -7.93
C CYS A 17 22.64 -16.49 -6.68
N TRP A 18 21.75 -17.28 -6.12
CA TRP A 18 21.17 -17.05 -4.79
C TRP A 18 22.16 -17.56 -3.74
N ALA A 19 22.78 -16.62 -3.03
CA ALA A 19 23.52 -16.95 -1.82
C ALA A 19 22.55 -16.91 -0.64
N GLN A 20 22.40 -18.07 0.01
CA GLN A 20 21.71 -18.19 1.30
C GLN A 20 22.63 -17.62 2.39
N GLU A 21 22.30 -16.47 2.94
CA GLU A 21 22.89 -16.01 4.20
C GLU A 21 21.99 -16.38 5.37
N LYS A 22 22.55 -17.18 6.26
CA LYS A 22 21.97 -17.58 7.54
C LYS A 22 21.90 -16.36 8.47
N VAL A 23 20.69 -16.01 8.87
CA VAL A 23 20.45 -14.98 9.90
C VAL A 23 20.82 -15.54 11.26
N ALA A 24 21.91 -15.04 11.86
CA ALA A 24 22.28 -15.27 13.26
C ALA A 24 21.50 -14.30 14.16
N ILE A 25 20.69 -14.87 15.05
CA ILE A 25 19.95 -14.12 16.07
C ILE A 25 20.92 -13.65 17.15
N MET A 26 21.22 -12.36 17.20
CA MET A 26 21.93 -11.75 18.34
C MET A 26 20.93 -11.41 19.45
N ARG A 27 20.97 -12.17 20.53
CA ARG A 27 20.34 -11.82 21.80
C ARG A 27 21.20 -10.78 22.53
N SER A 28 20.72 -9.55 22.68
CA SER A 28 21.36 -8.57 23.56
C SER A 28 20.89 -8.79 25.00
N SER A 29 21.84 -9.18 25.88
CA SER A 29 21.63 -9.25 27.31
C SER A 29 21.86 -7.87 27.94
N ARG A 30 20.85 -7.33 28.60
CA ARG A 30 20.98 -6.17 29.49
C ARG A 30 21.60 -6.64 30.82
N ARG A 31 22.87 -6.30 31.10
CA ARG A 31 23.47 -6.39 32.42
C ARG A 31 23.14 -5.11 33.19
N ARG A 32 22.39 -5.23 34.27
CA ARG A 32 22.34 -4.22 35.34
C ARG A 32 23.33 -4.63 36.42
N PHE A 33 24.21 -3.72 36.79
CA PHE A 33 25.04 -3.77 37.98
C PHE A 33 24.16 -3.49 39.21
N ALA A 34 24.24 -4.36 40.22
CA ALA A 34 23.92 -4.01 41.59
C ALA A 34 24.92 -4.70 42.51
N GLN A 35 25.58 -3.89 43.30
CA GLN A 35 26.56 -4.32 44.29
C GLN A 35 25.88 -4.98 45.48
N ALA A 36 26.54 -6.01 45.98
CA ALA A 36 26.10 -6.81 47.11
C ALA A 36 26.61 -6.19 48.43
N THR A 37 25.79 -6.30 49.45
CA THR A 37 26.25 -6.28 50.84
C THR A 37 25.83 -7.60 51.52
N LEU A 38 26.81 -8.21 52.19
CA LEU A 38 26.68 -9.48 52.91
C LEU A 38 25.87 -9.32 54.19
N GLY A 39 25.03 -10.30 54.46
CA GLY A 39 24.43 -10.54 55.75
C GLY A 39 23.94 -11.99 55.83
N ALA A 40 24.67 -12.79 56.58
CA ALA A 40 24.35 -14.19 56.84
C ALA A 40 23.34 -14.32 57.97
N THR A 41 22.27 -15.12 57.79
CA THR A 41 21.60 -15.86 58.90
C THR A 41 20.73 -17.01 58.35
N ALA A 42 21.07 -18.17 58.83
CA ALA A 42 20.36 -19.40 59.19
C ALA A 42 19.11 -19.89 58.38
N LEU A 43 19.27 -21.18 58.04
CA LEU A 43 18.29 -22.17 57.57
C LEU A 43 16.94 -22.17 58.26
N THR A 44 15.87 -22.26 57.48
CA THR A 44 14.71 -23.12 57.75
C THR A 44 14.15 -23.69 56.46
N LEU A 45 14.24 -24.99 56.30
CA LEU A 45 13.66 -25.77 55.20
C LEU A 45 12.13 -25.80 55.40
N LEU A 46 11.41 -25.11 54.55
CA LEU A 46 9.98 -25.35 54.32
C LEU A 46 9.81 -25.65 52.83
N SER A 47 9.54 -26.92 52.55
CA SER A 47 9.17 -27.46 51.25
C SER A 47 7.83 -26.85 50.80
N ASN A 48 7.87 -25.87 49.92
CA ASN A 48 6.70 -25.45 49.16
C ASN A 48 6.61 -26.29 47.88
N PRO A 49 5.41 -26.83 47.55
CA PRO A 49 5.22 -27.50 46.29
C PRO A 49 5.35 -26.49 45.15
N LEU A 50 6.24 -26.77 44.23
CA LEU A 50 6.37 -26.08 42.93
C LEU A 50 5.03 -26.16 42.18
N THR A 51 4.17 -25.17 42.37
CA THR A 51 3.12 -24.92 41.39
C THR A 51 3.77 -24.49 40.09
N SER A 52 3.97 -25.44 39.20
CA SER A 52 4.29 -25.15 37.82
C SER A 52 3.09 -24.33 37.26
N HIS A 53 3.28 -23.03 37.17
CA HIS A 53 2.40 -22.21 36.36
C HIS A 53 2.60 -22.66 34.92
N ALA A 54 1.76 -23.57 34.46
CA ALA A 54 1.61 -23.88 33.06
C ALA A 54 1.29 -22.54 32.37
N ARG A 55 2.28 -21.97 31.71
CA ARG A 55 2.09 -20.83 30.82
C ARG A 55 1.10 -21.30 29.78
N ALA A 56 -0.17 -20.90 29.90
CA ALA A 56 -1.18 -21.20 28.92
C ALA A 56 -0.58 -20.85 27.55
N ALA A 57 -0.45 -21.83 26.67
CA ALA A 57 -0.10 -21.59 25.30
C ALA A 57 -1.18 -20.66 24.76
N VAL A 58 -0.82 -19.42 24.49
CA VAL A 58 -1.71 -18.48 23.80
C VAL A 58 -1.94 -19.11 22.43
N ASN A 59 -3.07 -19.78 22.27
CA ASN A 59 -3.46 -20.35 21.00
C ASN A 59 -3.46 -19.20 19.98
N ALA A 60 -2.68 -19.35 18.92
CA ALA A 60 -2.70 -18.38 17.81
C ALA A 60 -4.16 -18.23 17.32
N PRO A 61 -4.61 -17.01 17.02
CA PRO A 61 -5.96 -16.79 16.53
C PRO A 61 -6.22 -17.61 15.27
N PRO A 62 -7.44 -18.06 15.00
CA PRO A 62 -7.75 -18.84 13.82
C PRO A 62 -7.40 -18.05 12.55
N LYS A 63 -6.91 -18.75 11.54
CA LYS A 63 -6.59 -18.15 10.25
C LYS A 63 -7.87 -17.66 9.56
N ILE A 64 -7.77 -16.50 8.92
CA ILE A 64 -8.81 -15.94 8.07
C ILE A 64 -8.76 -16.68 6.73
N LYS A 65 -9.86 -17.33 6.35
CA LYS A 65 -9.98 -17.89 5.00
C LYS A 65 -10.19 -16.77 3.99
N ILE A 66 -9.29 -16.70 3.01
CA ILE A 66 -9.28 -15.67 1.98
C ILE A 66 -9.15 -16.30 0.59
N GLY A 67 -9.86 -15.74 -0.39
CA GLY A 67 -9.70 -16.08 -1.80
C GLY A 67 -9.26 -14.90 -2.63
N GLN A 68 -8.91 -15.13 -3.89
CA GLN A 68 -8.60 -14.04 -4.83
C GLN A 68 -9.48 -14.17 -6.07
N ILE A 69 -10.03 -13.04 -6.55
CA ILE A 69 -10.73 -12.94 -7.82
C ILE A 69 -9.94 -12.00 -8.74
N GLY A 70 -9.52 -12.53 -9.86
CA GLY A 70 -8.69 -11.87 -10.84
C GLY A 70 -7.19 -12.09 -10.63
N VAL A 71 -6.45 -12.08 -11.75
CA VAL A 71 -4.97 -12.12 -11.82
C VAL A 71 -4.42 -11.07 -12.78
N ALA A 72 -5.31 -10.27 -13.38
CA ALA A 72 -4.95 -9.29 -14.40
C ALA A 72 -4.31 -8.02 -13.82
N HIS A 73 -4.58 -7.69 -12.57
CA HIS A 73 -4.00 -6.50 -11.94
C HIS A 73 -2.50 -6.65 -11.74
N ALA A 74 -1.75 -5.56 -11.95
CA ALA A 74 -0.28 -5.56 -11.80
C ALA A 74 0.21 -5.95 -10.39
N HIS A 75 -0.68 -5.88 -9.40
CA HIS A 75 -0.40 -6.22 -8.00
C HIS A 75 -0.95 -7.60 -7.57
N ALA A 76 -1.56 -8.36 -8.46
CA ALA A 76 -2.16 -9.68 -8.12
C ALA A 76 -1.18 -10.65 -7.44
N ASN A 77 0.13 -10.47 -7.69
CA ASN A 77 1.21 -11.23 -7.05
C ASN A 77 1.29 -11.03 -5.52
N LYS A 78 0.59 -10.04 -4.95
CA LYS A 78 0.51 -9.87 -3.49
C LYS A 78 -0.05 -11.09 -2.78
N LEU A 79 -0.77 -11.97 -3.50
CA LEU A 79 -1.25 -13.26 -2.96
C LEU A 79 -0.13 -14.05 -2.26
N ALA A 80 1.12 -13.92 -2.72
CA ALA A 80 2.27 -14.55 -2.06
C ALA A 80 2.44 -14.10 -0.59
N VAL A 81 2.12 -12.84 -0.27
CA VAL A 81 2.16 -12.34 1.09
C VAL A 81 1.11 -13.03 1.96
N TYR A 82 -0.11 -13.16 1.47
CA TYR A 82 -1.20 -13.84 2.18
C TYR A 82 -0.92 -15.33 2.37
N ARG A 83 -0.36 -16.00 1.36
CA ARG A 83 0.06 -17.42 1.47
C ARG A 83 1.12 -17.65 2.54
N ASN A 84 2.04 -16.71 2.71
CA ASN A 84 3.14 -16.79 3.67
C ASN A 84 2.80 -16.20 5.04
N SER A 85 1.66 -15.55 5.18
CA SER A 85 1.22 -14.94 6.44
C SER A 85 0.67 -15.99 7.42
N PRO A 86 0.99 -15.90 8.71
CA PRO A 86 0.37 -16.74 9.73
C PRO A 86 -1.12 -16.45 9.92
N ASP A 87 -1.60 -15.29 9.46
CA ASP A 87 -2.97 -14.80 9.67
C ASP A 87 -3.98 -15.39 8.68
N TYR A 88 -3.52 -15.93 7.55
CA TYR A 88 -4.40 -16.31 6.45
C TYR A 88 -4.28 -17.77 6.01
N GLU A 89 -5.38 -18.28 5.48
CA GLU A 89 -5.49 -19.50 4.70
C GLU A 89 -6.06 -19.12 3.33
N VAL A 90 -5.23 -19.18 2.27
CA VAL A 90 -5.68 -18.94 0.90
C VAL A 90 -6.38 -20.19 0.39
N VAL A 91 -7.69 -20.09 0.10
CA VAL A 91 -8.54 -21.24 -0.23
C VAL A 91 -8.70 -21.49 -1.72
N GLY A 92 -8.44 -20.49 -2.57
CA GLY A 92 -8.56 -20.63 -4.02
C GLY A 92 -8.50 -19.32 -4.77
N ILE A 93 -8.53 -19.43 -6.09
CA ILE A 93 -8.44 -18.31 -7.04
C ILE A 93 -9.56 -18.47 -8.09
N CYS A 94 -10.16 -17.34 -8.45
CA CYS A 94 -11.07 -17.25 -9.60
C CYS A 94 -10.43 -16.37 -10.67
N GLU A 95 -10.30 -16.87 -11.90
CA GLU A 95 -9.98 -16.12 -13.09
C GLU A 95 -10.82 -16.66 -14.24
N PRO A 96 -11.80 -15.89 -14.76
CA PRO A 96 -12.68 -16.37 -15.82
C PRO A 96 -11.97 -16.45 -17.17
N ASP A 97 -10.96 -15.61 -17.44
CA ASP A 97 -10.18 -15.68 -18.67
C ASP A 97 -9.24 -16.89 -18.65
N GLU A 98 -9.47 -17.82 -19.57
CA GLU A 98 -8.70 -19.08 -19.65
C GLU A 98 -7.21 -18.85 -19.97
N GLN A 99 -6.90 -17.82 -20.78
CA GLN A 99 -5.52 -17.53 -21.16
C GLN A 99 -4.75 -16.93 -19.97
N LEU A 100 -5.34 -15.96 -19.26
CA LEU A 100 -4.76 -15.39 -18.05
C LEU A 100 -4.59 -16.45 -16.98
N ARG A 101 -5.60 -17.30 -16.78
CA ARG A 101 -5.53 -18.41 -15.83
C ARG A 101 -4.40 -19.38 -16.13
N LYS A 102 -4.22 -19.78 -17.39
CA LYS A 102 -3.11 -20.68 -17.81
C LYS A 102 -1.74 -20.05 -17.58
N GLN A 103 -1.60 -18.74 -17.85
CA GLN A 103 -0.35 -18.02 -17.62
C GLN A 103 -0.06 -17.89 -16.11
N ALA A 104 -1.05 -17.54 -15.32
CA ALA A 104 -0.90 -17.36 -13.89
C ALA A 104 -0.62 -18.68 -13.16
N ALA A 105 -1.22 -19.79 -13.57
CA ALA A 105 -1.07 -21.10 -12.93
C ALA A 105 0.38 -21.60 -12.86
N THR A 106 1.28 -21.07 -13.70
CA THR A 106 2.72 -21.40 -13.69
C THR A 106 3.55 -20.51 -12.77
N GLN A 107 2.96 -19.44 -12.23
CA GLN A 107 3.65 -18.45 -11.40
C GLN A 107 3.56 -18.85 -9.92
N GLU A 108 4.65 -18.66 -9.17
CA GLU A 108 4.75 -19.03 -7.75
C GLU A 108 3.61 -18.53 -6.85
N PRO A 109 3.09 -17.29 -6.98
CA PRO A 109 1.98 -16.83 -6.14
C PRO A 109 0.70 -17.65 -6.28
N PHE A 110 0.45 -18.25 -7.46
CA PHE A 110 -0.80 -18.93 -7.81
C PHE A 110 -0.68 -20.44 -7.91
N LYS A 111 0.55 -20.95 -7.98
CA LYS A 111 0.84 -22.36 -8.14
C LYS A 111 0.23 -23.21 -7.01
N ASP A 112 -0.27 -24.38 -7.36
CA ASP A 112 -0.84 -25.37 -6.44
C ASP A 112 -2.09 -24.90 -5.66
N LEU A 113 -2.70 -23.77 -6.07
CA LEU A 113 -3.98 -23.34 -5.54
C LEU A 113 -5.13 -23.82 -6.43
N PRO A 114 -6.29 -24.16 -5.86
CA PRO A 114 -7.45 -24.56 -6.64
C PRO A 114 -8.00 -23.37 -7.43
N TRP A 115 -8.27 -23.59 -8.71
CA TRP A 115 -8.98 -22.65 -9.58
C TRP A 115 -10.48 -22.93 -9.51
N MET A 116 -11.25 -21.90 -9.27
CA MET A 116 -12.69 -21.98 -9.02
C MET A 116 -13.44 -20.95 -9.88
N THR A 117 -14.73 -21.18 -10.10
CA THR A 117 -15.62 -20.11 -10.52
C THR A 117 -15.83 -19.11 -9.39
N GLN A 118 -16.30 -17.93 -9.70
CA GLN A 118 -16.63 -16.91 -8.68
C GLN A 118 -17.66 -17.44 -7.68
N GLU A 119 -18.67 -18.15 -8.16
CA GLU A 119 -19.72 -18.76 -7.33
C GLU A 119 -19.15 -19.82 -6.38
N GLU A 120 -18.33 -20.73 -6.88
CA GLU A 120 -17.66 -21.76 -6.07
C GLU A 120 -16.80 -21.13 -4.98
N LEU A 121 -15.99 -20.11 -5.34
CA LEU A 121 -15.11 -19.43 -4.39
C LEU A 121 -15.92 -18.73 -3.29
N LEU A 122 -16.95 -17.96 -3.64
CA LEU A 122 -17.75 -17.23 -2.68
C LEU A 122 -18.55 -18.13 -1.73
N ASN A 123 -18.82 -19.38 -2.14
CA ASN A 123 -19.52 -20.40 -1.37
C ASN A 123 -18.57 -21.35 -0.60
N VAL A 124 -17.24 -21.16 -0.64
CA VAL A 124 -16.31 -21.95 0.18
C VAL A 124 -16.66 -21.80 1.65
N PRO A 125 -16.89 -22.91 2.39
CA PRO A 125 -17.26 -22.87 3.80
C PRO A 125 -16.25 -22.09 4.65
N GLY A 126 -16.73 -21.05 5.32
CA GLY A 126 -15.92 -20.19 6.19
C GLY A 126 -15.05 -19.16 5.47
N LEU A 127 -15.23 -18.93 4.16
CA LEU A 127 -14.59 -17.81 3.46
C LEU A 127 -15.03 -16.48 4.10
N GLN A 128 -14.06 -15.69 4.55
CA GLN A 128 -14.28 -14.42 5.23
C GLN A 128 -13.93 -13.21 4.37
N ALA A 129 -12.91 -13.33 3.52
CA ALA A 129 -12.38 -12.20 2.76
C ALA A 129 -12.02 -12.57 1.31
N VAL A 130 -11.99 -11.57 0.44
CA VAL A 130 -11.62 -11.71 -0.98
C VAL A 130 -10.66 -10.58 -1.38
N LEU A 131 -9.57 -10.94 -2.07
CA LEU A 131 -8.73 -10.01 -2.81
C LEU A 131 -9.32 -9.81 -4.20
N VAL A 132 -9.63 -8.58 -4.57
CA VAL A 132 -10.15 -8.24 -5.89
C VAL A 132 -9.02 -7.64 -6.72
N GLU A 133 -8.49 -8.45 -7.65
CA GLU A 133 -7.28 -8.19 -8.44
C GLU A 133 -7.56 -8.31 -9.95
N THR A 134 -8.74 -7.89 -10.37
CA THR A 134 -9.15 -7.87 -11.76
C THR A 134 -8.56 -6.66 -12.50
N GLU A 135 -8.84 -6.54 -13.78
CA GLU A 135 -8.67 -5.28 -14.50
C GLU A 135 -9.41 -4.16 -13.78
N VAL A 136 -8.86 -2.93 -13.81
CA VAL A 136 -9.42 -1.77 -13.11
C VAL A 136 -10.90 -1.53 -13.44
N ARG A 137 -11.31 -1.78 -14.70
CA ARG A 137 -12.71 -1.62 -15.13
C ARG A 137 -13.70 -2.56 -14.43
N LYS A 138 -13.22 -3.72 -13.95
CA LYS A 138 -14.04 -4.76 -13.32
C LYS A 138 -13.93 -4.77 -11.80
N LEU A 139 -13.04 -3.95 -11.22
CA LEU A 139 -12.81 -3.96 -9.77
C LEU A 139 -14.08 -3.72 -8.98
N LEU A 140 -14.87 -2.69 -9.35
CA LEU A 140 -16.08 -2.34 -8.62
C LEU A 140 -17.18 -3.38 -8.78
N ASP A 141 -17.38 -3.94 -9.98
CA ASP A 141 -18.40 -4.97 -10.21
C ASP A 141 -18.15 -6.20 -9.36
N VAL A 142 -16.88 -6.64 -9.31
CA VAL A 142 -16.49 -7.80 -8.49
C VAL A 142 -16.54 -7.48 -7.00
N ALA A 143 -16.14 -6.27 -6.59
CA ALA A 143 -16.22 -5.84 -5.19
C ALA A 143 -17.68 -5.81 -4.71
N GLU A 144 -18.61 -5.32 -5.54
CA GLU A 144 -20.04 -5.27 -5.25
C GLU A 144 -20.62 -6.67 -5.01
N VAL A 145 -20.26 -7.64 -5.86
CA VAL A 145 -20.67 -9.04 -5.68
C VAL A 145 -20.10 -9.64 -4.39
N CYS A 146 -18.81 -9.39 -4.08
CA CYS A 146 -18.19 -9.90 -2.86
C CYS A 146 -18.84 -9.31 -1.60
N VAL A 147 -19.09 -8.00 -1.57
CA VAL A 147 -19.78 -7.33 -0.46
C VAL A 147 -21.20 -7.85 -0.31
N SER A 148 -21.94 -8.04 -1.43
CA SER A 148 -23.29 -8.62 -1.43
C SER A 148 -23.30 -10.06 -0.89
N ALA A 149 -22.22 -10.81 -1.09
CA ALA A 149 -22.04 -12.15 -0.54
C ALA A 149 -21.56 -12.15 0.93
N GLY A 150 -21.50 -10.98 1.60
CA GLY A 150 -21.13 -10.84 2.99
C GLY A 150 -19.62 -11.06 3.25
N LYS A 151 -18.76 -10.72 2.30
CA LYS A 151 -17.32 -10.89 2.43
C LYS A 151 -16.63 -9.55 2.68
N HIS A 152 -15.61 -9.54 3.57
CA HIS A 152 -14.62 -8.46 3.60
C HIS A 152 -13.89 -8.43 2.27
N VAL A 153 -13.51 -7.27 1.80
CA VAL A 153 -12.82 -7.14 0.51
C VAL A 153 -11.56 -6.28 0.61
N HIS A 154 -10.51 -6.72 -0.04
CA HIS A 154 -9.39 -5.89 -0.42
C HIS A 154 -9.54 -5.59 -1.90
N VAL A 155 -9.75 -4.33 -2.26
CA VAL A 155 -9.90 -3.87 -3.64
C VAL A 155 -8.65 -3.15 -4.08
N ASP A 156 -8.02 -3.60 -5.18
CA ASP A 156 -6.85 -2.88 -5.67
C ASP A 156 -7.21 -1.48 -6.20
N LYS A 157 -6.21 -0.65 -6.36
CA LYS A 157 -6.32 0.76 -6.76
C LYS A 157 -6.13 0.95 -8.28
N PRO A 158 -6.64 2.02 -8.85
CA PRO A 158 -7.69 2.91 -8.34
C PRO A 158 -9.06 2.22 -8.33
N ALA A 159 -10.01 2.75 -7.56
CA ALA A 159 -11.34 2.14 -7.39
C ALA A 159 -12.26 2.27 -8.63
N GLY A 160 -11.71 2.28 -9.85
CA GLY A 160 -12.48 2.44 -11.07
C GLY A 160 -12.91 3.88 -11.36
N GLU A 161 -13.76 4.06 -12.38
CA GLU A 161 -14.17 5.40 -12.86
C GLU A 161 -15.55 5.85 -12.31
N SER A 162 -16.35 4.94 -11.74
CA SER A 162 -17.68 5.24 -11.22
C SER A 162 -17.67 5.58 -9.73
N LEU A 163 -17.65 6.88 -9.41
CA LEU A 163 -17.69 7.33 -8.02
C LEU A 163 -19.01 6.94 -7.34
N SER A 164 -20.14 7.00 -8.06
CA SER A 164 -21.45 6.64 -7.52
C SER A 164 -21.57 5.15 -7.19
N GLN A 165 -21.01 4.27 -8.01
CA GLN A 165 -20.94 2.83 -7.70
C GLN A 165 -20.05 2.57 -6.50
N PHE A 166 -18.86 3.19 -6.46
CA PHE A 166 -17.94 3.04 -5.32
C PHE A 166 -18.59 3.49 -4.00
N ALA A 167 -19.30 4.64 -4.01
CA ALA A 167 -20.01 5.12 -2.83
C ALA A 167 -21.09 4.12 -2.35
N LYS A 168 -21.85 3.50 -3.27
CA LYS A 168 -22.84 2.46 -2.93
C LYS A 168 -22.20 1.23 -2.31
N ILE A 169 -21.05 0.80 -2.84
CA ILE A 169 -20.32 -0.37 -2.30
C ILE A 169 -19.81 -0.07 -0.89
N LEU A 170 -19.21 1.10 -0.67
CA LEU A 170 -18.75 1.54 0.64
C LEU A 170 -19.89 1.58 1.67
N ASP A 171 -21.04 2.17 1.30
CA ASP A 171 -22.24 2.22 2.16
C ASP A 171 -22.78 0.82 2.46
N SER A 172 -22.84 -0.07 1.45
CA SER A 172 -23.26 -1.47 1.63
C SER A 172 -22.34 -2.24 2.56
N ALA A 173 -21.00 -2.09 2.41
CA ALA A 173 -20.02 -2.72 3.28
C ALA A 173 -20.16 -2.21 4.72
N ALA A 174 -20.30 -0.89 4.90
CA ALA A 174 -20.46 -0.29 6.23
C ALA A 174 -21.73 -0.79 6.95
N LYS A 175 -22.87 -0.86 6.26
CA LYS A 175 -24.12 -1.38 6.81
C LYS A 175 -24.05 -2.84 7.26
N GLN A 176 -23.24 -3.64 6.57
CA GLN A 176 -22.98 -5.04 6.89
C GLN A 176 -21.82 -5.24 7.87
N LYS A 177 -21.17 -4.17 8.34
CA LYS A 177 -19.95 -4.21 9.16
C LYS A 177 -18.80 -4.98 8.50
N LEU A 178 -18.72 -4.90 7.19
CA LEU A 178 -17.64 -5.49 6.41
C LEU A 178 -16.53 -4.47 6.19
N LEU A 179 -15.29 -4.94 6.19
CA LEU A 179 -14.15 -4.14 5.77
C LEU A 179 -14.12 -4.09 4.24
N LEU A 180 -14.04 -2.88 3.68
CA LEU A 180 -13.49 -2.64 2.37
C LEU A 180 -12.14 -1.94 2.57
N GLN A 181 -11.05 -2.61 2.20
CA GLN A 181 -9.69 -2.06 2.26
C GLN A 181 -9.20 -1.76 0.85
N MET A 182 -8.84 -0.52 0.59
CA MET A 182 -8.22 -0.13 -0.67
C MET A 182 -6.74 -0.51 -0.73
N GLY A 183 -6.26 -0.95 -1.90
CA GLY A 183 -4.89 -1.41 -2.15
C GLY A 183 -3.83 -0.30 -2.22
N TYR A 184 -3.95 0.73 -1.39
CA TYR A 184 -2.98 1.83 -1.29
C TYR A 184 -1.81 1.46 -0.37
N MET A 185 -0.88 0.65 -0.85
CA MET A 185 0.22 0.08 -0.07
C MET A 185 1.08 1.12 0.64
N TYR A 186 1.22 2.34 0.11
CA TYR A 186 2.02 3.39 0.76
C TYR A 186 1.43 3.89 2.08
N ARG A 187 0.16 3.59 2.39
CA ARG A 187 -0.42 3.83 3.72
C ARG A 187 0.39 3.18 4.84
N TYR A 188 1.07 2.07 4.53
CA TYR A 188 1.86 1.25 5.45
C TYR A 188 3.38 1.43 5.26
N ASN A 189 3.80 2.35 4.39
CA ASN A 189 5.20 2.71 4.24
C ASN A 189 5.72 3.30 5.56
N PRO A 190 6.86 2.83 6.11
CA PRO A 190 7.32 3.25 7.44
C PRO A 190 7.61 4.75 7.55
N GLY A 191 8.00 5.41 6.45
CA GLY A 191 8.12 6.88 6.41
C GLY A 191 6.77 7.57 6.51
N VAL A 192 5.74 7.03 5.87
CA VAL A 192 4.36 7.55 5.94
C VAL A 192 3.73 7.28 7.31
N VAL A 193 3.99 6.10 7.89
CA VAL A 193 3.54 5.79 9.26
C VAL A 193 4.13 6.79 10.26
N LEU A 194 5.44 7.06 10.16
CA LEU A 194 6.09 8.07 11.00
C LEU A 194 5.54 9.48 10.75
N LEU A 195 5.31 9.85 9.49
CA LEU A 195 4.68 11.15 9.16
C LEU A 195 3.31 11.29 9.84
N ARG A 196 2.47 10.25 9.81
CA ARG A 196 1.15 10.25 10.51
C ARG A 196 1.30 10.47 12.01
N GLU A 197 2.34 9.91 12.63
CA GLU A 197 2.65 10.17 14.05
C GLU A 197 3.01 11.64 14.27
N PHE A 198 3.83 12.25 13.40
CA PHE A 198 4.18 13.69 13.47
C PHE A 198 2.94 14.58 13.34
N LEU A 199 2.04 14.25 12.41
CA LEU A 199 0.79 14.98 12.22
C LEU A 199 -0.14 14.85 13.42
N LYS A 200 -0.32 13.64 13.94
CA LYS A 200 -1.16 13.36 15.11
C LYS A 200 -0.70 14.14 16.36
N ASN A 201 0.61 14.26 16.53
CA ASN A 201 1.21 14.96 17.65
C ASN A 201 1.36 16.48 17.41
N GLY A 202 0.96 16.99 16.25
CA GLY A 202 1.08 18.40 15.88
C GLY A 202 2.53 18.90 15.79
N TRP A 203 3.50 18.00 15.58
CA TRP A 203 4.93 18.35 15.62
C TRP A 203 5.40 19.21 14.45
N LEU A 204 4.66 19.22 13.35
CA LEU A 204 4.92 20.07 12.20
C LEU A 204 4.21 21.43 12.27
N GLY A 205 3.33 21.66 13.25
CA GLY A 205 2.47 22.83 13.33
C GLY A 205 1.32 22.77 12.30
N GLU A 206 0.86 23.93 11.83
CA GLU A 206 -0.17 24.01 10.78
C GLU A 206 0.45 23.67 9.43
N ILE A 207 -0.13 22.70 8.73
CA ILE A 207 0.34 22.30 7.40
C ILE A 207 -0.17 23.30 6.37
N PHE A 208 0.74 23.86 5.57
CA PHE A 208 0.42 24.83 4.53
C PHE A 208 0.78 24.37 3.11
N GLU A 209 1.64 23.34 2.97
CA GLU A 209 2.05 22.81 1.67
C GLU A 209 2.29 21.32 1.70
N VAL A 210 1.83 20.63 0.64
CA VAL A 210 2.26 19.27 0.31
C VAL A 210 2.76 19.26 -1.14
N HIS A 211 3.97 18.72 -1.36
CA HIS A 211 4.54 18.56 -2.68
C HIS A 211 4.95 17.10 -2.92
N THR A 212 4.47 16.50 -4.02
CA THR A 212 4.71 15.07 -4.25
C THR A 212 4.85 14.72 -5.73
N VAL A 213 5.74 13.77 -6.00
CA VAL A 213 6.01 13.23 -7.33
C VAL A 213 6.02 11.71 -7.29
N MET A 214 5.34 11.09 -8.25
CA MET A 214 5.41 9.66 -8.50
C MET A 214 5.46 9.41 -10.01
N SER A 215 6.62 9.05 -10.49
CA SER A 215 6.89 8.89 -11.92
C SER A 215 7.66 7.60 -12.21
N LYS A 216 7.60 7.17 -13.45
CA LYS A 216 8.38 6.05 -14.01
C LYS A 216 8.51 6.21 -15.52
N VAL A 217 9.39 5.45 -16.15
CA VAL A 217 9.27 5.18 -17.58
C VAL A 217 8.32 4.01 -17.76
N VAL A 218 7.34 4.15 -18.64
CA VAL A 218 6.39 3.08 -19.00
C VAL A 218 6.75 2.56 -20.38
N ASP A 219 6.93 1.25 -20.50
CA ASP A 219 7.25 0.58 -21.75
C ASP A 219 6.07 0.65 -22.76
N PRO A 220 6.34 0.47 -24.07
CA PRO A 220 5.31 0.64 -25.10
C PRO A 220 4.09 -0.27 -24.99
N THR A 221 4.23 -1.48 -24.43
CA THR A 221 3.11 -2.41 -24.25
C THR A 221 2.21 -1.92 -23.11
N SER A 222 2.79 -1.67 -21.94
CA SER A 222 2.06 -1.12 -20.80
C SER A 222 1.45 0.26 -21.09
N ARG A 223 2.08 1.07 -21.94
CA ARG A 223 1.50 2.35 -22.37
C ARG A 223 0.17 2.18 -23.12
N ARG A 224 0.08 1.19 -24.02
CA ARG A 224 -1.19 0.91 -24.75
C ARG A 224 -2.29 0.46 -23.80
N GLU A 225 -1.96 -0.39 -22.84
CA GLU A 225 -2.90 -0.82 -21.81
C GLU A 225 -3.39 0.37 -20.95
N LEU A 226 -2.46 1.23 -20.51
CA LEU A 226 -2.81 2.42 -19.73
C LEU A 226 -3.56 3.48 -20.56
N ALA A 227 -3.34 3.56 -21.85
CA ALA A 227 -4.05 4.48 -22.74
C ALA A 227 -5.56 4.13 -22.89
N GLU A 228 -5.95 2.93 -22.50
CA GLU A 228 -7.35 2.55 -22.43
C GLU A 228 -8.11 3.28 -21.31
N TYR A 229 -7.41 3.82 -20.31
CA TYR A 229 -8.01 4.60 -19.23
C TYR A 229 -7.89 6.09 -19.53
N THR A 230 -9.03 6.79 -19.51
CA THR A 230 -9.09 8.23 -19.83
C THR A 230 -8.27 9.09 -18.87
N GLY A 231 -8.09 8.66 -17.64
CA GLY A 231 -7.36 9.36 -16.58
C GLY A 231 -5.82 9.33 -16.71
N GLY A 232 -5.28 8.58 -17.68
CA GLY A 232 -3.84 8.53 -17.94
C GLY A 232 -2.99 8.10 -16.75
N ILE A 233 -1.73 8.58 -16.73
CA ILE A 233 -0.76 8.18 -15.70
C ILE A 233 -1.13 8.71 -14.29
N MET A 234 -1.90 9.79 -14.19
CA MET A 234 -2.36 10.29 -12.89
C MET A 234 -3.33 9.32 -12.24
N PHE A 235 -4.25 8.76 -13.03
CA PHE A 235 -5.24 7.79 -12.57
C PHE A 235 -4.58 6.48 -12.07
N GLU A 236 -3.64 5.92 -12.85
CA GLU A 236 -3.03 4.64 -12.53
C GLU A 236 -1.94 4.74 -11.45
N LEU A 237 -1.02 5.70 -11.60
CA LEU A 237 0.16 5.82 -10.75
C LEU A 237 0.02 6.94 -9.71
N GLY A 238 -0.48 8.10 -10.13
CA GLY A 238 -0.67 9.26 -9.27
C GLY A 238 -1.64 9.03 -8.11
N CYS A 239 -2.59 8.09 -8.27
CA CYS A 239 -3.57 7.75 -7.23
C CYS A 239 -2.92 7.39 -5.89
N HIS A 240 -1.75 6.77 -5.88
CA HIS A 240 -1.02 6.43 -4.66
C HIS A 240 -0.64 7.64 -3.82
N ILE A 241 -0.14 8.70 -4.47
CA ILE A 241 0.28 9.92 -3.76
C ILE A 241 -0.89 10.87 -3.51
N ILE A 242 -1.96 10.78 -4.29
CA ILE A 242 -3.23 11.46 -4.00
C ILE A 242 -3.84 10.93 -2.71
N ASP A 243 -3.82 9.62 -2.49
CA ASP A 243 -4.23 9.00 -1.23
C ASP A 243 -3.46 9.57 -0.03
N LEU A 244 -2.15 9.74 -0.17
CA LEU A 244 -1.32 10.33 0.89
C LEU A 244 -1.63 11.82 1.12
N VAL A 245 -1.89 12.59 0.06
CA VAL A 245 -2.30 14.01 0.18
C VAL A 245 -3.60 14.13 0.95
N VAL A 246 -4.61 13.33 0.57
CA VAL A 246 -5.90 13.31 1.30
C VAL A 246 -5.71 12.82 2.73
N GLY A 247 -4.76 11.90 2.97
CA GLY A 247 -4.41 11.45 4.33
C GLY A 247 -3.80 12.55 5.21
N VAL A 248 -3.14 13.54 4.62
CA VAL A 248 -2.52 14.68 5.35
C VAL A 248 -3.48 15.86 5.50
N LEU A 249 -4.16 16.24 4.42
CA LEU A 249 -4.93 17.49 4.34
C LEU A 249 -6.46 17.28 4.34
N GLY A 250 -6.91 16.02 4.26
CA GLY A 250 -8.32 15.72 4.11
C GLY A 250 -8.84 15.97 2.69
N LYS A 251 -10.17 16.11 2.56
CA LYS A 251 -10.86 16.37 1.29
C LYS A 251 -10.54 17.79 0.80
N PRO A 252 -10.04 17.97 -0.44
CA PRO A 252 -9.78 19.29 -1.01
C PRO A 252 -11.09 20.04 -1.33
N GLU A 253 -11.03 21.38 -1.30
CA GLU A 253 -12.10 22.25 -1.78
C GLU A 253 -12.19 22.21 -3.31
N GLN A 254 -11.04 22.27 -3.98
CA GLN A 254 -10.94 22.22 -5.43
C GLN A 254 -9.70 21.43 -5.87
N VAL A 255 -9.81 20.76 -7.03
CA VAL A 255 -8.68 20.10 -7.71
C VAL A 255 -8.64 20.59 -9.16
N ARG A 256 -7.47 21.06 -9.61
CA ARG A 256 -7.23 21.52 -10.98
C ARG A 256 -6.21 20.62 -11.66
N ALA A 257 -6.60 19.96 -12.73
CA ALA A 257 -5.75 19.06 -13.50
C ALA A 257 -5.09 19.78 -14.69
N PHE A 258 -3.84 19.41 -14.96
CA PHE A 258 -3.05 19.89 -16.10
C PHE A 258 -2.49 18.67 -16.87
N PRO A 259 -3.34 17.94 -17.61
CA PRO A 259 -2.90 16.78 -18.38
C PRO A 259 -2.12 17.20 -19.62
N ARG A 260 -1.07 16.47 -19.95
CA ARG A 260 -0.26 16.65 -21.17
C ARG A 260 0.14 15.30 -21.75
N ARG A 261 0.23 15.25 -23.08
CA ARG A 261 0.99 14.26 -23.84
C ARG A 261 2.32 14.89 -24.21
N THR A 262 3.40 14.36 -23.67
CA THR A 262 4.75 14.89 -23.89
C THR A 262 5.58 14.01 -24.82
N SER A 263 5.38 12.70 -24.76
CA SER A 263 6.10 11.75 -25.62
C SER A 263 5.60 11.77 -27.06
N GLY A 264 6.48 11.40 -27.99
CA GLY A 264 6.12 11.18 -29.40
C GLY A 264 5.57 9.78 -29.70
N HIS A 265 5.16 9.00 -28.67
CA HIS A 265 4.57 7.67 -28.87
C HIS A 265 3.21 7.76 -29.57
N ASP A 266 2.93 6.78 -30.43
CA ASP A 266 1.65 6.64 -31.12
C ASP A 266 0.63 5.92 -30.21
N ASP A 267 0.19 6.62 -29.16
CA ASP A 267 -0.85 6.20 -28.23
C ASP A 267 -1.62 7.42 -27.69
N SER A 268 -2.73 7.20 -26.99
CA SER A 268 -3.56 8.27 -26.42
C SER A 268 -3.22 8.59 -24.95
N LEU A 269 -2.19 7.98 -24.37
CA LEU A 269 -1.87 8.12 -22.95
C LEU A 269 -1.51 9.56 -22.58
N MET A 270 -2.24 10.15 -21.63
CA MET A 270 -1.82 11.35 -20.94
C MET A 270 -0.65 10.98 -20.02
N ASP A 271 0.58 11.26 -20.47
CA ASP A 271 1.81 10.70 -19.91
C ASP A 271 2.64 11.67 -19.06
N ASN A 272 2.18 12.90 -18.93
CA ASN A 272 2.83 13.94 -18.10
C ASN A 272 1.76 14.83 -17.48
N MET A 273 1.46 14.58 -16.23
CA MET A 273 0.32 15.19 -15.57
C MET A 273 0.72 15.88 -14.27
N LEU A 274 0.15 17.05 -14.04
CA LEU A 274 0.21 17.81 -12.80
C LEU A 274 -1.22 18.07 -12.34
N ALA A 275 -1.45 18.01 -11.02
CA ALA A 275 -2.67 18.49 -10.41
C ALA A 275 -2.34 19.40 -9.21
N VAL A 276 -3.16 20.43 -9.01
CA VAL A 276 -3.10 21.34 -7.86
C VAL A 276 -4.36 21.14 -7.03
N PHE A 277 -4.18 20.93 -5.75
CA PHE A 277 -5.24 20.74 -4.77
C PHE A 277 -5.31 22.00 -3.90
N GLU A 278 -6.49 22.57 -3.79
CA GLU A 278 -6.75 23.80 -3.04
C GLU A 278 -7.49 23.44 -1.74
N TYR A 279 -7.02 24.02 -0.64
CA TYR A 279 -7.59 23.94 0.70
C TYR A 279 -7.64 25.36 1.28
N GLU A 280 -8.47 25.62 2.26
CA GLU A 280 -8.61 26.96 2.87
C GLU A 280 -7.27 27.59 3.27
N ARG A 281 -6.34 26.78 3.84
CA ARG A 281 -5.05 27.28 4.38
C ARG A 281 -3.84 26.53 3.83
N ALA A 282 -4.03 25.64 2.86
CA ALA A 282 -2.96 24.84 2.29
C ALA A 282 -3.13 24.64 0.79
N THR A 283 -2.04 24.29 0.13
CA THR A 283 -2.06 23.82 -1.25
C THR A 283 -1.27 22.52 -1.36
N ALA A 284 -1.69 21.63 -2.28
CA ALA A 284 -0.86 20.49 -2.63
C ALA A 284 -0.63 20.42 -4.13
N THR A 285 0.57 19.98 -4.52
CA THR A 285 0.93 19.71 -5.90
C THR A 285 1.25 18.23 -6.05
N VAL A 286 0.59 17.59 -7.00
CA VAL A 286 0.74 16.17 -7.33
C VAL A 286 1.19 16.04 -8.76
N ARG A 287 2.35 15.42 -8.99
CA ARG A 287 2.89 15.18 -10.32
C ARG A 287 3.06 13.70 -10.58
N SER A 288 2.63 13.25 -11.78
CA SER A 288 2.86 11.89 -12.26
C SER A 288 3.27 11.91 -13.72
N SER A 289 4.30 11.13 -14.08
CA SER A 289 4.80 11.04 -15.46
C SER A 289 5.17 9.59 -15.83
N ALA A 290 4.84 9.22 -17.08
CA ALA A 290 5.17 7.94 -17.69
C ALA A 290 6.46 7.97 -18.52
N VAL A 291 7.16 9.12 -18.57
CA VAL A 291 8.35 9.34 -19.41
C VAL A 291 9.57 9.81 -18.62
N GLU A 292 9.50 9.81 -17.30
CA GLU A 292 10.57 10.31 -16.46
C GLU A 292 11.66 9.25 -16.26
N ILE A 293 12.84 9.50 -16.87
CA ILE A 293 14.05 8.71 -16.64
C ILE A 293 14.45 8.88 -15.18
N ASP A 294 14.79 7.78 -14.49
CA ASP A 294 15.07 7.75 -13.05
C ASP A 294 13.88 8.19 -12.16
N GLY A 295 12.67 8.15 -12.71
CA GLY A 295 11.47 8.55 -11.98
C GLY A 295 11.27 7.81 -10.64
N GLY A 296 11.76 6.58 -10.53
CA GLY A 296 11.67 5.78 -9.31
C GLY A 296 12.42 6.39 -8.12
N SER A 297 13.66 6.85 -8.29
CA SER A 297 14.48 7.46 -7.23
C SER A 297 13.99 8.86 -6.85
N ARG A 298 13.30 9.54 -7.78
CA ARG A 298 12.69 10.85 -7.56
C ARG A 298 11.32 10.82 -6.90
N ARG A 299 10.72 9.65 -6.70
CA ARG A 299 9.45 9.55 -5.94
C ARG A 299 9.62 10.11 -4.56
N HIS A 300 8.88 11.17 -4.25
CA HIS A 300 8.97 11.81 -2.95
C HIS A 300 7.61 12.29 -2.45
N PHE A 301 7.57 12.51 -1.15
CA PHE A 301 6.45 13.12 -0.46
C PHE A 301 6.97 14.12 0.57
N VAL A 302 6.65 15.40 0.37
CA VAL A 302 7.10 16.51 1.21
C VAL A 302 5.89 17.17 1.86
N VAL A 303 5.94 17.35 3.16
CA VAL A 303 4.92 18.06 3.96
C VAL A 303 5.59 19.21 4.69
N CYS A 304 5.13 20.43 4.44
CA CYS A 304 5.61 21.63 5.08
C CYS A 304 4.56 22.19 6.03
N GLY A 305 4.97 22.36 7.27
CA GLY A 305 4.18 22.99 8.31
C GLY A 305 4.93 24.15 8.96
N THR A 306 4.23 24.95 9.76
CA THR A 306 4.77 26.16 10.41
C THR A 306 5.86 25.88 11.43
N GLU A 307 5.97 24.64 11.92
CA GLU A 307 6.97 24.24 12.91
C GLU A 307 7.94 23.16 12.41
N GLY A 308 7.77 22.67 11.17
CA GLY A 308 8.70 21.71 10.59
C GLY A 308 8.34 21.24 9.20
N THR A 309 9.30 20.58 8.56
CA THR A 309 9.16 19.94 7.25
C THR A 309 9.50 18.46 7.36
N PHE A 310 8.68 17.63 6.75
CA PHE A 310 8.89 16.19 6.66
C PHE A 310 9.03 15.78 5.19
N HIS A 311 10.19 15.23 4.81
CA HIS A 311 10.50 14.87 3.43
C HIS A 311 10.85 13.39 3.35
N ILE A 312 10.06 12.60 2.62
CA ILE A 312 10.32 11.18 2.32
C ILE A 312 10.83 11.07 0.90
N GLN A 313 12.03 10.51 0.70
CA GLN A 313 12.60 10.23 -0.63
C GLN A 313 13.73 9.19 -0.53
N PRO A 314 13.73 8.16 -1.41
CA PRO A 314 12.63 7.78 -2.29
C PRO A 314 11.49 7.11 -1.52
N LEU A 315 10.25 7.13 -2.06
CA LEU A 315 9.09 6.48 -1.43
C LEU A 315 9.20 4.94 -1.40
N ASP A 316 9.76 4.32 -2.44
CA ASP A 316 9.81 2.86 -2.57
C ASP A 316 10.81 2.19 -1.61
N ASN A 317 11.86 2.89 -1.22
CA ASN A 317 12.83 2.47 -0.21
C ASN A 317 13.04 3.65 0.73
N PRO A 318 12.11 3.86 1.67
CA PRO A 318 11.97 5.13 2.34
C PRO A 318 13.18 5.52 3.17
N SER A 319 13.53 6.78 3.03
CA SER A 319 14.40 7.55 3.93
C SER A 319 13.70 8.87 4.17
N ALA A 320 13.70 9.38 5.39
CA ALA A 320 13.10 10.66 5.70
C ALA A 320 14.15 11.66 6.15
N ARG A 321 14.00 12.91 5.68
CA ARG A 321 14.68 14.08 6.21
C ARG A 321 13.65 14.94 6.93
N ILE A 322 13.90 15.24 8.18
CA ILE A 322 13.00 15.99 9.04
C ILE A 322 13.71 17.26 9.50
N THR A 323 13.05 18.39 9.38
CA THR A 323 13.54 19.67 9.92
C THR A 323 12.51 20.21 10.91
N LEU A 324 12.91 20.50 12.14
CA LEU A 324 12.03 20.97 13.20
C LEU A 324 12.51 22.33 13.74
N SER A 325 11.58 23.24 14.03
CA SER A 325 11.87 24.52 14.66
C SER A 325 12.27 24.40 16.12
N LYS A 326 11.83 23.34 16.81
CA LYS A 326 12.12 23.03 18.22
C LYS A 326 12.16 21.52 18.44
N GLU A 327 12.74 21.11 19.57
CA GLU A 327 12.77 19.71 19.95
C GLU A 327 11.38 19.11 20.11
N ARG A 328 11.25 17.84 19.73
CA ARG A 328 10.08 16.97 19.93
C ARG A 328 10.56 15.67 20.54
N GLU A 329 9.66 14.88 21.12
CA GLU A 329 10.01 13.60 21.74
C GLU A 329 10.85 12.72 20.79
N GLY A 330 12.13 12.49 21.15
CA GLY A 330 13.05 11.69 20.35
C GLY A 330 13.66 12.37 19.12
N TYR A 331 13.30 13.65 18.83
CA TYR A 331 13.80 14.41 17.67
C TYR A 331 14.35 15.76 18.08
N VAL A 332 15.52 16.12 17.54
CA VAL A 332 16.20 17.40 17.85
C VAL A 332 15.65 18.54 16.99
N ALA A 333 15.85 19.79 17.45
CA ALA A 333 15.67 20.96 16.63
C ALA A 333 16.67 21.00 15.48
N GLY A 334 16.30 21.54 14.32
CA GLY A 334 17.11 21.52 13.10
C GLY A 334 16.84 20.30 12.23
N THR A 335 17.78 20.01 11.33
CA THR A 335 17.63 18.96 10.30
C THR A 335 18.26 17.65 10.75
N GLN A 336 17.55 16.56 10.56
CA GLN A 336 18.00 15.20 10.86
C GLN A 336 17.48 14.19 9.82
N ASP A 337 18.25 13.13 9.55
CA ASP A 337 17.85 12.04 8.65
C ASP A 337 17.37 10.84 9.49
N VAL A 338 16.26 10.25 9.07
CA VAL A 338 15.69 9.02 9.65
C VAL A 338 15.77 7.91 8.63
N LYS A 339 16.40 6.79 9.02
CA LYS A 339 16.48 5.59 8.20
C LYS A 339 15.48 4.55 8.70
N PHE A 340 14.87 3.86 7.78
CA PHE A 340 13.88 2.82 8.05
C PHE A 340 14.45 1.44 7.74
N PRO A 341 13.89 0.38 8.34
CA PRO A 341 14.10 -0.99 7.88
C PRO A 341 13.65 -1.12 6.43
N LYS A 342 14.11 -2.17 5.74
CA LYS A 342 13.65 -2.47 4.38
C LYS A 342 12.13 -2.60 4.37
N TYR A 343 11.47 -1.77 3.58
CA TYR A 343 10.04 -1.84 3.38
C TYR A 343 9.68 -3.01 2.47
N VAL A 344 8.80 -3.88 2.94
CA VAL A 344 8.25 -5.00 2.16
C VAL A 344 6.78 -4.72 1.91
N ARG A 345 6.44 -4.46 0.65
CA ARG A 345 5.06 -4.11 0.24
C ARG A 345 4.08 -5.21 0.62
N TYR A 346 2.86 -4.81 0.94
CA TYR A 346 1.69 -5.65 1.24
C TYR A 346 1.74 -6.47 2.53
N VAL A 347 2.87 -6.51 3.25
CA VAL A 347 2.98 -7.28 4.50
C VAL A 347 2.18 -6.63 5.62
N ASP A 348 2.40 -5.33 5.83
CA ASP A 348 1.72 -4.59 6.89
C ASP A 348 0.24 -4.33 6.53
N ASP A 349 -0.10 -4.19 5.24
CA ASP A 349 -1.46 -4.13 4.73
C ASP A 349 -2.25 -5.39 5.11
N ALA A 350 -1.68 -6.56 4.83
CA ALA A 350 -2.29 -7.84 5.16
C ALA A 350 -2.43 -8.04 6.68
N ALA A 351 -1.40 -7.67 7.44
CA ALA A 351 -1.43 -7.78 8.90
C ALA A 351 -2.48 -6.85 9.52
N ASP A 352 -2.62 -5.64 9.01
CA ASP A 352 -3.63 -4.67 9.46
C ASP A 352 -5.05 -5.16 9.13
N MET A 353 -5.27 -5.64 7.89
CA MET A 353 -6.53 -6.23 7.47
C MET A 353 -6.96 -7.37 8.42
N ALA A 354 -6.04 -8.25 8.80
CA ALA A 354 -6.33 -9.35 9.72
C ALA A 354 -6.81 -8.85 11.09
N LYS A 355 -6.15 -7.84 11.66
CA LYS A 355 -6.53 -7.24 12.94
C LYS A 355 -7.91 -6.61 12.88
N ILE A 356 -8.23 -5.93 11.77
CA ILE A 356 -9.55 -5.30 11.59
C ILE A 356 -10.65 -6.36 11.46
N ILE A 357 -10.43 -7.39 10.64
CA ILE A 357 -11.41 -8.49 10.46
C ILE A 357 -11.68 -9.21 11.78
N ARG A 358 -10.68 -9.38 12.64
CA ARG A 358 -10.83 -9.98 13.97
C ARG A 358 -11.43 -9.03 15.00
N GLY A 359 -11.66 -7.77 14.68
CA GLY A 359 -12.17 -6.75 15.59
C GLY A 359 -11.16 -6.28 16.65
N GLU A 360 -9.87 -6.51 16.43
CA GLU A 360 -8.78 -6.09 17.33
C GLU A 360 -8.52 -4.58 17.28
N LYS A 361 -8.88 -3.94 16.17
CA LYS A 361 -8.84 -2.48 15.98
C LYS A 361 -9.84 -2.05 14.91
N PRO A 362 -10.28 -0.77 14.91
CA PRO A 362 -10.99 -0.18 13.77
C PRO A 362 -10.04 0.08 12.61
N SER A 363 -10.59 0.27 11.41
CA SER A 363 -9.81 0.77 10.26
C SER A 363 -9.37 2.22 10.48
N ASP A 364 -8.12 2.54 10.15
CA ASP A 364 -7.62 3.91 10.14
C ASP A 364 -8.13 4.70 8.92
N PHE A 365 -8.66 4.01 7.91
CA PHE A 365 -9.17 4.57 6.66
C PHE A 365 -10.63 4.15 6.50
N GLY A 366 -11.54 5.09 6.72
CA GLY A 366 -12.98 4.86 6.62
C GLY A 366 -13.52 5.16 5.22
N PRO A 367 -14.82 4.86 5.00
CA PRO A 367 -15.49 5.09 3.72
C PRO A 367 -15.40 6.53 3.21
N ASP A 368 -15.50 7.52 4.10
CA ASP A 368 -15.41 8.94 3.73
C ASP A 368 -14.03 9.31 3.21
N HIS A 369 -12.96 8.73 3.80
CA HIS A 369 -11.59 8.92 3.32
C HIS A 369 -11.42 8.31 1.92
N ASP A 370 -11.80 7.05 1.74
CA ASP A 370 -11.64 6.36 0.47
C ASP A 370 -12.46 7.01 -0.65
N LEU A 371 -13.66 7.49 -0.34
CA LEU A 371 -14.49 8.25 -1.28
C LEU A 371 -13.86 9.60 -1.65
N ALA A 372 -13.30 10.33 -0.68
CA ALA A 372 -12.59 11.58 -0.92
C ALA A 372 -11.33 11.35 -1.78
N VAL A 373 -10.60 10.28 -1.55
CA VAL A 373 -9.44 9.86 -2.37
C VAL A 373 -9.89 9.61 -3.81
N GLN A 374 -10.89 8.74 -4.02
CA GLN A 374 -11.32 8.40 -5.38
C GLN A 374 -11.87 9.61 -6.13
N LYS A 375 -12.65 10.47 -5.48
CA LYS A 375 -13.09 11.74 -6.08
C LYS A 375 -11.91 12.61 -6.49
N SER A 376 -10.91 12.73 -5.63
CA SER A 376 -9.69 13.49 -5.90
C SER A 376 -8.87 12.91 -7.04
N VAL A 377 -8.79 11.57 -7.15
CA VAL A 377 -8.12 10.87 -8.25
C VAL A 377 -8.80 11.19 -9.59
N LEU A 378 -10.13 11.11 -9.66
CA LEU A 378 -10.87 11.43 -10.87
C LEU A 378 -10.64 12.88 -11.30
N LEU A 379 -10.81 13.84 -10.39
CA LEU A 379 -10.61 15.26 -10.67
C LEU A 379 -9.15 15.57 -11.09
N ALA A 380 -8.15 15.02 -10.40
CA ALA A 380 -6.74 15.19 -10.73
C ALA A 380 -6.37 14.58 -12.08
N SER A 381 -7.12 13.60 -12.53
CA SER A 381 -7.01 12.96 -13.84
C SER A 381 -7.74 13.71 -14.96
N GLY A 382 -8.40 14.82 -14.64
CA GLY A 382 -9.18 15.62 -15.60
C GLY A 382 -10.54 15.00 -15.95
N LEU A 383 -11.03 14.11 -15.07
CA LEU A 383 -12.35 13.46 -15.22
C LEU A 383 -13.38 14.18 -14.34
N GLU A 384 -14.63 14.17 -14.79
CA GLU A 384 -15.76 14.63 -13.96
C GLU A 384 -16.09 13.56 -12.91
N ALA A 385 -16.12 13.96 -11.64
CA ALA A 385 -16.36 13.01 -10.54
C ALA A 385 -17.79 12.46 -10.47
N ASP A 386 -18.71 12.97 -11.29
CA ASP A 386 -20.14 12.63 -11.30
C ASP A 386 -20.66 12.24 -12.69
N ARG A 387 -19.78 11.88 -13.64
CA ARG A 387 -20.24 11.31 -14.91
C ARG A 387 -20.99 10.02 -14.60
N GLN A 388 -22.31 10.03 -14.83
CA GLN A 388 -23.08 8.80 -14.96
C GLN A 388 -22.63 8.10 -16.25
N PRO A 389 -22.49 6.77 -16.25
CA PRO A 389 -22.13 6.00 -17.43
C PRO A 389 -23.16 6.14 -18.54
#